data_54fa2f8f4fd877ad4f99edc1ecb245a4
#
_entry.id   54fa2f8f4fd877ad4f99edc1ecb245a4
#
_cell.length_a   1.000
_cell.length_b   1.000
_cell.length_c   1.000
_cell.angle_alpha   90.00
_cell.angle_beta   90.00
_cell.angle_gamma   90.00
#
_symmetry.space_group_name_H-M   'P 1'
#
loop_
_entity.id
_entity.type
_entity.pdbx_description
1 polymer ?
#
loop_
_entity_poly.entity_id
_entity_poly.type
_entity_poly.pdbx_seq_one_letter_code
_entity_poly.pdbx_strand_id
1 'polypeptide(L)'
;DDKSLDSVEAWKRAMPARVRDHWDKSAREIAESWAPEGAMPPEVAELLGRRDEPADLAIDYARPEGTTAIDRYPGGDRSHDLLLAGTSAAGTVVIGVEAKADEPFDVPVARYRERGLAKRTDGENTNAPERLAGLIDCLFPAATRDPAAIDALGYQLLSGAVGVLAEAQKRS
;
A
#
# COMPACT_ATOMS: atom_id res chain seq x y z
N ASP A 1 -3.20 13.38 17.50
CA ASP A 1 -1.89 14.05 17.60
C ASP A 1 -1.39 14.27 16.18
N ASP A 2 -1.56 15.51 15.73
CA ASP A 2 -1.06 16.02 14.46
C ASP A 2 0.48 16.09 14.54
N LYS A 3 1.13 15.00 14.23
CA LYS A 3 2.60 14.97 14.13
C LYS A 3 2.94 15.39 12.73
N SER A 4 3.30 16.65 12.55
CA SER A 4 3.91 17.13 11.32
C SER A 4 5.04 16.20 10.89
N LEU A 5 5.06 15.79 9.62
CA LEU A 5 6.10 14.96 9.01
C LEU A 5 7.11 15.84 8.24
N ASP A 6 7.47 16.99 8.82
CA ASP A 6 8.29 18.05 8.23
C ASP A 6 9.81 17.79 8.31
N SER A 7 10.22 16.68 8.88
CA SER A 7 11.63 16.30 8.95
C SER A 7 11.79 14.78 8.95
N VAL A 8 12.94 14.30 8.49
CA VAL A 8 13.29 12.87 8.50
C VAL A 8 13.22 12.27 9.91
N GLU A 9 13.60 13.03 10.93
CA GLU A 9 13.48 12.63 12.34
C GLU A 9 12.03 12.53 12.80
N ALA A 10 11.15 13.43 12.34
CA ALA A 10 9.71 13.35 12.63
C ALA A 10 9.11 12.09 11.99
N TRP A 11 9.47 11.78 10.74
CA TRP A 11 9.10 10.54 10.07
C TRP A 11 9.54 9.31 10.85
N LYS A 12 10.83 9.24 11.22
CA LYS A 12 11.39 8.14 11.99
C LYS A 12 10.68 7.94 13.33
N ARG A 13 10.28 9.03 14.01
CA ARG A 13 9.50 8.96 15.25
C ARG A 13 8.06 8.48 15.03
N ALA A 14 7.46 8.80 13.88
CA ALA A 14 6.10 8.41 13.55
C ALA A 14 5.98 6.93 13.17
N MET A 15 7.08 6.30 12.74
CA MET A 15 7.11 4.89 12.36
C MET A 15 6.91 3.96 13.57
N PRO A 16 6.28 2.78 13.37
CA PRO A 16 6.23 1.73 14.37
C PRO A 16 7.64 1.33 14.85
N ALA A 17 7.80 1.05 16.16
CA ALA A 17 9.10 0.70 16.74
C ALA A 17 9.80 -0.46 16.00
N ARG A 18 9.02 -1.49 15.60
CA ARG A 18 9.53 -2.68 14.88
C ARG A 18 10.20 -2.34 13.54
N VAL A 19 9.85 -1.21 12.91
CA VAL A 19 10.38 -0.80 11.60
C VAL A 19 11.55 0.15 11.76
N ARG A 20 11.59 0.92 12.85
CA ARG A 20 12.67 1.88 13.13
C ARG A 20 14.06 1.25 13.20
N ASP A 21 14.13 -0.03 13.59
CA ASP A 21 15.39 -0.79 13.66
C ASP A 21 15.91 -1.17 12.26
N HIS A 22 15.06 -1.06 11.24
CA HIS A 22 15.36 -1.32 9.83
C HIS A 22 15.22 -0.04 8.99
N TRP A 23 15.59 1.10 9.59
CA TRP A 23 15.60 2.41 8.95
C TRP A 23 16.70 2.51 7.89
N ASP A 24 16.44 1.89 6.75
CA ASP A 24 17.33 1.88 5.60
C ASP A 24 16.51 1.85 4.29
N LYS A 25 17.20 1.94 3.16
CA LYS A 25 16.61 1.80 1.83
C LYS A 25 15.36 2.65 1.60
N SER A 26 14.28 2.02 1.12
CA SER A 26 13.05 2.66 0.68
C SER A 26 12.37 3.52 1.76
N ALA A 27 12.35 3.09 3.00
CA ALA A 27 11.74 3.85 4.11
C ALA A 27 12.45 5.20 4.36
N ARG A 28 13.78 5.20 4.26
CA ARG A 28 14.58 6.41 4.37
C ARG A 28 14.40 7.31 3.16
N GLU A 29 14.43 6.74 1.96
CA GLU A 29 14.31 7.48 0.71
C GLU A 29 12.95 8.19 0.59
N ILE A 30 11.87 7.54 1.01
CA ILE A 30 10.55 8.19 1.12
C ILE A 30 10.63 9.39 2.06
N ALA A 31 11.17 9.20 3.28
CA ALA A 31 11.24 10.29 4.24
C ALA A 31 12.09 11.47 3.73
N GLU A 32 13.21 11.19 3.07
CA GLU A 32 14.07 12.22 2.47
C GLU A 32 13.37 12.95 1.31
N SER A 33 12.49 12.27 0.55
CA SER A 33 11.73 12.88 -0.54
C SER A 33 10.57 13.74 -0.06
N TRP A 34 9.86 13.33 1.00
CA TRP A 34 8.62 13.96 1.42
C TRP A 34 8.80 14.99 2.57
N ALA A 35 9.80 14.77 3.44
CA ALA A 35 9.99 15.59 4.62
C ALA A 35 10.46 17.04 4.34
N PRO A 36 11.36 17.33 3.37
CA PRO A 36 11.96 18.66 3.24
C PRO A 36 10.95 19.79 3.00
N GLU A 37 9.82 19.48 2.40
CA GLU A 37 8.80 20.48 2.04
C GLU A 37 7.51 20.33 2.86
N GLY A 38 7.41 19.28 3.69
CA GLY A 38 6.15 18.93 4.38
C GLY A 38 4.98 18.72 3.42
N ALA A 39 5.30 18.50 2.14
CA ALA A 39 4.35 18.47 1.02
C ALA A 39 4.62 17.26 0.11
N MET A 40 3.64 16.97 -0.72
CA MET A 40 3.76 15.93 -1.74
C MET A 40 4.88 16.25 -2.73
N PRO A 41 5.80 15.29 -3.05
CA PRO A 41 6.81 15.48 -4.06
C PRO A 41 6.20 15.91 -5.40
N PRO A 42 6.85 16.84 -6.15
CA PRO A 42 6.31 17.38 -7.41
C PRO A 42 5.97 16.29 -8.43
N GLU A 43 6.76 15.23 -8.49
CA GLU A 43 6.56 14.11 -9.42
C GLU A 43 5.26 13.34 -9.12
N VAL A 44 4.95 13.19 -7.83
CA VAL A 44 3.70 12.53 -7.40
C VAL A 44 2.52 13.45 -7.66
N ALA A 45 2.64 14.74 -7.38
CA ALA A 45 1.61 15.73 -7.67
C ALA A 45 1.33 15.82 -9.18
N GLU A 46 2.37 15.79 -10.02
CA GLU A 46 2.23 15.76 -11.48
C GLU A 46 1.52 14.48 -11.95
N LEU A 47 1.89 13.32 -11.40
CA LEU A 47 1.26 12.04 -11.73
C LEU A 47 -0.24 12.03 -11.40
N LEU A 48 -0.61 12.54 -10.24
CA LEU A 48 -2.02 12.66 -9.84
C LEU A 48 -2.76 13.67 -10.73
N GLY A 49 -2.16 14.81 -11.06
CA GLY A 49 -2.76 15.83 -11.92
C GLY A 49 -3.01 15.39 -13.38
N ARG A 50 -2.34 14.33 -13.86
CA ARG A 50 -2.55 13.77 -15.21
C ARG A 50 -3.84 12.97 -15.37
N ARG A 51 -4.57 12.73 -14.30
CA ARG A 51 -5.71 11.79 -14.28
C ARG A 51 -7.05 12.43 -13.99
N ASP A 52 -7.33 13.63 -14.43
CA ASP A 52 -8.58 14.34 -14.03
C ASP A 52 -8.81 14.32 -12.50
N GLU A 53 -7.77 13.99 -11.74
CA GLU A 53 -7.79 14.00 -10.30
C GLU A 53 -7.84 15.45 -9.82
N PRO A 54 -8.58 15.72 -8.76
CA PRO A 54 -8.87 17.08 -8.39
C PRO A 54 -7.63 17.88 -8.03
N ALA A 55 -7.43 18.99 -8.73
CA ALA A 55 -6.37 19.97 -8.45
C ALA A 55 -6.48 20.57 -7.03
N ASP A 56 -7.57 20.28 -6.32
CA ASP A 56 -7.93 20.77 -4.98
C ASP A 56 -7.75 19.71 -3.88
N LEU A 57 -6.94 18.68 -4.11
CA LEU A 57 -6.66 17.65 -3.12
C LEU A 57 -6.01 18.24 -1.86
N ALA A 58 -6.70 18.17 -0.74
CA ALA A 58 -6.22 18.52 0.58
C ALA A 58 -5.93 17.26 1.39
N ILE A 59 -4.65 17.01 1.69
CA ILE A 59 -4.23 15.88 2.54
C ILE A 59 -4.38 16.30 4.01
N ASP A 60 -5.11 15.52 4.78
CA ASP A 60 -5.35 15.72 6.22
C ASP A 60 -4.83 14.57 7.10
N TYR A 61 -4.35 13.50 6.47
CA TYR A 61 -3.80 12.34 7.15
C TYR A 61 -2.58 11.81 6.40
N ALA A 62 -1.47 11.65 7.12
CA ALA A 62 -0.26 11.05 6.62
C ALA A 62 0.35 10.10 7.68
N ARG A 63 0.59 8.85 7.30
CA ARG A 63 1.15 7.85 8.21
C ARG A 63 2.20 6.98 7.53
N PRO A 64 3.49 7.15 7.90
CA PRO A 64 4.54 6.21 7.53
C PRO A 64 4.22 4.81 8.07
N GLU A 65 4.45 3.79 7.28
CA GLU A 65 4.14 2.39 7.61
C GLU A 65 2.66 2.20 8.03
N GLY A 66 1.78 2.94 7.37
CA GLY A 66 0.36 2.86 7.62
C GLY A 66 -0.21 1.49 7.23
N THR A 67 -0.98 0.87 8.13
CA THR A 67 -1.57 -0.45 7.89
C THR A 67 -3.04 -0.36 7.54
N THR A 68 -3.47 -1.21 6.60
CA THR A 68 -4.86 -1.36 6.17
C THR A 68 -5.27 -2.83 6.23
N ALA A 69 -6.46 -3.10 6.76
CA ALA A 69 -7.02 -4.43 6.74
C ALA A 69 -7.49 -4.77 5.32
N ILE A 70 -6.95 -5.85 4.74
CA ILE A 70 -7.27 -6.30 3.38
C ILE A 70 -8.24 -7.48 3.35
N ASP A 71 -8.44 -8.12 4.48
CA ASP A 71 -9.34 -9.25 4.65
C ASP A 71 -9.64 -9.51 6.15
N ARG A 72 -10.38 -10.59 6.43
CA ARG A 72 -10.77 -11.01 7.78
C ARG A 72 -9.81 -12.01 8.42
N TYR A 73 -8.75 -12.43 7.72
CA TYR A 73 -7.84 -13.46 8.21
C TYR A 73 -6.78 -12.86 9.14
N PRO A 74 -6.36 -13.57 10.19
CA PRO A 74 -5.34 -13.08 11.12
C PRO A 74 -3.99 -12.90 10.42
N GLY A 75 -3.22 -11.91 10.89
CA GLY A 75 -1.84 -11.67 10.46
C GLY A 75 -1.72 -11.12 9.02
N GLY A 76 -2.72 -10.38 8.54
CA GLY A 76 -2.81 -10.00 7.17
C GLY A 76 -2.97 -8.54 6.81
N ASP A 77 -2.81 -7.62 7.75
CA ASP A 77 -2.87 -6.20 7.42
C ASP A 77 -1.76 -5.83 6.43
N ARG A 78 -2.13 -5.05 5.42
CA ARG A 78 -1.17 -4.51 4.46
C ARG A 78 -0.49 -3.29 5.07
N SER A 79 0.85 -3.29 5.12
CA SER A 79 1.64 -2.10 5.42
C SER A 79 1.94 -1.36 4.12
N HIS A 80 1.72 -0.05 4.11
CA HIS A 80 2.13 0.86 3.06
C HIS A 80 3.32 1.66 3.58
N ASP A 81 4.35 1.88 2.78
CA ASP A 81 5.50 2.69 3.19
C ASP A 81 5.05 4.11 3.59
N LEU A 82 4.02 4.63 2.90
CA LEU A 82 3.27 5.81 3.33
C LEU A 82 1.80 5.65 2.96
N LEU A 83 0.91 5.90 3.92
CA LEU A 83 -0.53 5.98 3.71
C LEU A 83 -0.99 7.41 3.92
N LEU A 84 -1.61 7.98 2.88
CA LEU A 84 -2.19 9.31 2.91
C LEU A 84 -3.71 9.23 2.75
N ALA A 85 -4.42 10.16 3.35
CA ALA A 85 -5.82 10.40 3.05
C ALA A 85 -6.11 11.90 3.08
N GLY A 86 -7.17 12.26 2.41
CA GLY A 86 -7.61 13.64 2.29
C GLY A 86 -8.94 13.75 1.57
N THR A 87 -9.29 14.95 1.20
CA THR A 87 -10.52 15.27 0.51
C THR A 87 -10.27 16.09 -0.75
N SER A 88 -11.18 15.98 -1.68
CA SER A 88 -11.24 16.76 -2.90
C SER A 88 -12.70 17.08 -3.22
N ALA A 89 -12.96 17.87 -4.25
CA ALA A 89 -14.32 18.10 -4.75
C ALA A 89 -15.05 16.82 -5.17
N ALA A 90 -14.30 15.77 -5.56
CA ALA A 90 -14.85 14.47 -5.91
C ALA A 90 -15.13 13.55 -4.70
N GLY A 91 -14.67 13.91 -3.50
CA GLY A 91 -14.87 13.16 -2.26
C GLY A 91 -13.57 12.75 -1.57
N THR A 92 -13.65 11.65 -0.81
CA THR A 92 -12.49 11.10 -0.07
C THR A 92 -11.45 10.53 -1.04
N VAL A 93 -10.20 10.89 -0.81
CA VAL A 93 -9.04 10.37 -1.54
C VAL A 93 -8.13 9.61 -0.58
N VAL A 94 -7.69 8.42 -0.98
CA VAL A 94 -6.69 7.63 -0.24
C VAL A 94 -5.54 7.28 -1.17
N ILE A 95 -4.32 7.49 -0.73
CA ILE A 95 -3.11 7.21 -1.50
C ILE A 95 -2.22 6.28 -0.68
N GLY A 96 -1.93 5.11 -1.23
CA GLY A 96 -0.92 4.20 -0.70
C GLY A 96 0.35 4.29 -1.53
N VAL A 97 1.45 4.62 -0.89
CA VAL A 97 2.77 4.68 -1.53
C VAL A 97 3.55 3.41 -1.17
N GLU A 98 4.16 2.81 -2.18
CA GLU A 98 5.11 1.71 -2.07
C GLU A 98 6.39 2.10 -2.79
N ALA A 99 7.48 2.20 -2.06
CA ALA A 99 8.79 2.57 -2.59
C ALA A 99 9.73 1.38 -2.63
N LYS A 100 10.56 1.34 -3.67
CA LYS A 100 11.64 0.38 -3.82
C LYS A 100 12.91 1.13 -4.20
N ALA A 101 13.97 0.94 -3.42
CA ALA A 101 15.29 1.49 -3.73
C ALA A 101 16.05 0.54 -4.67
N ASP A 102 16.50 -0.60 -4.14
CA ASP A 102 17.24 -1.61 -4.91
C ASP A 102 16.60 -3.01 -4.85
N GLU A 103 15.46 -3.13 -4.18
CA GLU A 103 14.73 -4.39 -4.06
C GLU A 103 13.63 -4.50 -5.12
N PRO A 104 13.32 -5.71 -5.60
CA PRO A 104 12.22 -5.94 -6.52
C PRO A 104 10.87 -5.72 -5.81
N PHE A 105 9.85 -5.35 -6.58
CA PHE A 105 8.47 -5.50 -6.12
C PHE A 105 8.18 -6.99 -5.93
N ASP A 106 8.03 -7.43 -4.70
CA ASP A 106 7.69 -8.78 -4.23
C ASP A 106 7.59 -9.89 -5.34
N VAL A 107 7.20 -11.06 -4.93
CA VAL A 107 7.00 -12.20 -5.87
C VAL A 107 5.76 -12.00 -6.73
N PRO A 108 5.75 -12.53 -7.96
CA PRO A 108 4.54 -12.62 -8.77
C PRO A 108 3.41 -13.37 -8.05
N VAL A 109 2.17 -13.01 -8.36
CA VAL A 109 0.95 -13.64 -7.84
C VAL A 109 0.98 -15.16 -8.05
N ALA A 110 1.43 -15.64 -9.22
CA ALA A 110 1.62 -17.06 -9.48
C ALA A 110 2.50 -17.73 -8.41
N ARG A 111 3.63 -17.11 -8.09
CA ARG A 111 4.58 -17.64 -7.10
C ARG A 111 4.03 -17.59 -5.68
N TYR A 112 3.29 -16.54 -5.34
CA TYR A 112 2.61 -16.44 -4.04
C TYR A 112 1.57 -17.57 -3.90
N ARG A 113 0.78 -17.84 -4.95
CA ARG A 113 -0.19 -18.93 -5.02
C ARG A 113 0.46 -20.29 -4.81
N GLU A 114 1.53 -20.59 -5.56
CA GLU A 114 2.29 -21.84 -5.44
C GLU A 114 2.77 -22.07 -4.00
N ARG A 115 3.37 -21.05 -3.38
CA ARG A 115 3.84 -21.13 -1.99
C ARG A 115 2.72 -21.39 -1.00
N GLY A 116 1.58 -20.72 -1.18
CA GLY A 116 0.40 -20.93 -0.32
C GLY A 116 -0.17 -22.35 -0.42
N LEU A 117 -0.23 -22.91 -1.65
CA LEU A 117 -0.69 -24.27 -1.88
C LEU A 117 0.31 -25.31 -1.35
N ALA A 118 1.60 -25.11 -1.54
CA ALA A 118 2.65 -25.99 -0.99
C ALA A 118 2.57 -26.08 0.53
N LYS A 119 2.48 -24.94 1.23
CA LYS A 119 2.28 -24.88 2.68
C LYS A 119 1.08 -25.70 3.14
N ARG A 120 -0.04 -25.61 2.42
CA ARG A 120 -1.24 -26.39 2.73
C ARG A 120 -1.03 -27.88 2.54
N THR A 121 -0.32 -28.27 1.45
CA THR A 121 0.01 -29.69 1.19
C THR A 121 0.91 -30.24 2.30
N ASP A 122 1.82 -29.43 2.83
CA ASP A 122 2.72 -29.79 3.93
C ASP A 122 2.01 -29.78 5.32
N GLY A 123 0.71 -29.52 5.36
CA GLY A 123 -0.10 -29.51 6.58
C GLY A 123 0.01 -28.23 7.40
N GLU A 124 0.60 -27.18 6.88
CA GLU A 124 0.64 -25.89 7.53
C GLU A 124 -0.74 -25.20 7.50
N ASN A 125 -1.12 -24.59 8.62
CA ASN A 125 -2.32 -23.76 8.67
C ASN A 125 -2.05 -22.40 7.98
N THR A 126 -2.59 -22.22 6.78
CA THR A 126 -2.41 -21.01 5.98
C THR A 126 -3.69 -20.57 5.30
N ASN A 127 -3.97 -19.26 5.34
CA ASN A 127 -5.07 -18.61 4.61
C ASN A 127 -4.62 -17.96 3.30
N ALA A 128 -3.38 -18.19 2.86
CA ALA A 128 -2.81 -17.53 1.68
C ALA A 128 -3.62 -17.77 0.39
N PRO A 129 -4.13 -18.98 0.09
CA PRO A 129 -4.96 -19.20 -1.09
C PRO A 129 -6.29 -18.44 -1.06
N GLU A 130 -7.00 -18.46 0.07
CA GLU A 130 -8.28 -17.77 0.24
C GLU A 130 -8.10 -16.26 0.21
N ARG A 131 -7.06 -15.76 0.88
CA ARG A 131 -6.67 -14.34 0.83
C ARG A 131 -6.45 -13.91 -0.61
N LEU A 132 -5.60 -14.62 -1.35
CA LEU A 132 -5.31 -14.30 -2.74
C LEU A 132 -6.58 -14.28 -3.60
N ALA A 133 -7.46 -15.27 -3.44
CA ALA A 133 -8.74 -15.31 -4.16
C ALA A 133 -9.58 -14.07 -3.85
N GLY A 134 -9.70 -13.68 -2.58
CA GLY A 134 -10.44 -12.49 -2.17
C GLY A 134 -9.89 -11.19 -2.73
N LEU A 135 -8.55 -11.03 -2.78
CA LEU A 135 -7.91 -9.87 -3.38
C LEU A 135 -8.20 -9.77 -4.89
N ILE A 136 -8.12 -10.91 -5.59
CA ILE A 136 -8.43 -10.99 -7.02
C ILE A 136 -9.92 -10.67 -7.26
N ASP A 137 -10.81 -11.20 -6.46
CA ASP A 137 -12.25 -10.96 -6.57
C ASP A 137 -12.60 -9.49 -6.32
N CYS A 138 -11.89 -8.82 -5.43
CA CYS A 138 -12.08 -7.41 -5.14
C CYS A 138 -11.72 -6.49 -6.32
N LEU A 139 -10.62 -6.79 -7.03
CA LEU A 139 -10.08 -5.90 -8.06
C LEU A 139 -10.52 -6.24 -9.49
N PHE A 140 -10.81 -7.51 -9.76
CA PHE A 140 -11.03 -7.98 -11.13
C PHE A 140 -12.40 -8.64 -11.26
N PRO A 141 -13.34 -8.04 -12.03
CA PRO A 141 -14.63 -8.67 -12.32
C PRO A 141 -14.43 -10.02 -13.02
N ALA A 142 -15.17 -11.04 -12.60
CA ALA A 142 -15.01 -12.41 -13.12
C ALA A 142 -15.13 -12.51 -14.65
N ALA A 143 -16.00 -11.67 -15.24
CA ALA A 143 -16.27 -11.68 -16.68
C ALA A 143 -15.09 -11.18 -17.56
N THR A 144 -14.17 -10.42 -17.00
CA THR A 144 -13.07 -9.76 -17.73
C THR A 144 -11.68 -10.17 -17.24
N ARG A 145 -11.60 -11.20 -16.37
CA ARG A 145 -10.32 -11.67 -15.82
C ARG A 145 -9.45 -12.28 -16.90
N ASP A 146 -8.21 -11.84 -16.92
CA ASP A 146 -7.12 -12.54 -17.58
C ASP A 146 -6.21 -13.19 -16.53
N PRO A 147 -6.31 -14.52 -16.32
CA PRO A 147 -5.51 -15.21 -15.30
C PRO A 147 -4.02 -15.06 -15.51
N ALA A 148 -3.54 -15.05 -16.77
CA ALA A 148 -2.12 -14.93 -17.05
C ALA A 148 -1.58 -13.53 -16.73
N ALA A 149 -2.35 -12.49 -17.03
CA ALA A 149 -2.00 -11.12 -16.68
C ALA A 149 -1.99 -10.95 -15.15
N ILE A 150 -2.99 -11.49 -14.43
CA ILE A 150 -3.06 -11.43 -12.96
C ILE A 150 -1.87 -12.18 -12.34
N ASP A 151 -1.52 -13.35 -12.84
CA ASP A 151 -0.42 -14.17 -12.34
C ASP A 151 0.94 -13.50 -12.48
N ALA A 152 1.09 -12.62 -13.45
CA ALA A 152 2.31 -11.83 -13.68
C ALA A 152 2.42 -10.59 -12.75
N LEU A 153 1.34 -10.14 -12.11
CA LEU A 153 1.37 -8.98 -11.18
C LEU A 153 2.21 -9.30 -9.95
N GLY A 154 2.89 -8.28 -9.41
CA GLY A 154 3.49 -8.36 -8.07
C GLY A 154 2.41 -8.47 -6.99
N TYR A 155 2.56 -9.41 -6.06
CA TYR A 155 1.60 -9.58 -4.95
C TYR A 155 1.46 -8.31 -4.10
N GLN A 156 2.54 -7.56 -3.88
CA GLN A 156 2.52 -6.29 -3.15
C GLN A 156 1.60 -5.26 -3.83
N LEU A 157 1.62 -5.17 -5.16
CA LEU A 157 0.76 -4.24 -5.90
C LEU A 157 -0.71 -4.62 -5.76
N LEU A 158 -1.02 -5.92 -5.85
CA LEU A 158 -2.37 -6.43 -5.67
C LEU A 158 -2.91 -6.13 -4.27
N SER A 159 -2.16 -6.48 -3.23
CA SER A 159 -2.55 -6.26 -1.84
C SER A 159 -2.59 -4.77 -1.48
N GLY A 160 -1.69 -3.97 -2.04
CA GLY A 160 -1.66 -2.52 -1.88
C GLY A 160 -2.93 -1.85 -2.43
N ALA A 161 -3.33 -2.21 -3.64
CA ALA A 161 -4.56 -1.68 -4.25
C ALA A 161 -5.82 -2.01 -3.42
N VAL A 162 -5.94 -3.26 -2.94
CA VAL A 162 -7.08 -3.63 -2.05
C VAL A 162 -7.01 -2.87 -0.73
N GLY A 163 -5.81 -2.69 -0.15
CA GLY A 163 -5.63 -1.93 1.08
C GLY A 163 -6.10 -0.48 0.96
N VAL A 164 -5.76 0.19 -0.14
CA VAL A 164 -6.22 1.56 -0.43
C VAL A 164 -7.73 1.62 -0.58
N LEU A 165 -8.35 0.68 -1.32
CA LEU A 165 -9.81 0.60 -1.47
C LEU A 165 -10.52 0.37 -0.14
N ALA A 166 -10.00 -0.53 0.69
CA ALA A 166 -10.57 -0.81 2.02
C ALA A 166 -10.50 0.42 2.93
N GLU A 167 -9.40 1.16 2.92
CA GLU A 167 -9.26 2.39 3.70
C GLU A 167 -10.17 3.50 3.17
N ALA A 168 -10.33 3.63 1.85
CA ALA A 168 -11.27 4.59 1.26
C ALA A 168 -12.71 4.29 1.67
N GLN A 169 -13.14 3.02 1.63
CA GLN A 169 -14.46 2.61 2.09
C GLN A 169 -14.70 2.88 3.58
N LYS A 170 -13.68 2.73 4.41
CA LYS A 170 -13.77 3.01 5.85
C LYS A 170 -13.91 4.50 6.16
N ARG A 171 -13.38 5.37 5.28
CA ARG A 171 -13.40 6.83 5.45
C ARG A 171 -14.59 7.52 4.76
N SER A 172 -15.32 6.80 3.90
CA SER A 172 -16.53 7.30 3.23
C SER A 172 -17.74 7.19 4.15
#